data_e008212e93b9867333cb2539a04adc3a
#
_entry.id   e008212e93b9867333cb2539a04adc3a
#
_cell.length_a   1.000
_cell.length_b   1.000
_cell.length_c   1.000
_cell.angle_alpha   90.00
_cell.angle_beta   90.00
_cell.angle_gamma   90.00
#
_symmetry.space_group_name_H-M   'P 1'
#
loop_
_entity.id
_entity.type
_entity.pdbx_description
1 polymer ?
#
loop_
_entity_poly.entity_id
_entity_poly.type
_entity_poly.pdbx_seq_one_letter_code
_entity_poly.pdbx_strand_id
1 'polypeptide(L)'
;EYEAGTLKAEALVGGKVVATHNVSTPEQADRLVVDIKTDGIVPIADGSDMIPVYFKVCDKNGSLVYNSGQEIWIQVSGEGVLVGDTISRIGINPQKVEGGVGFVFVRTTKKAGKITVRATAEGLSSGEAEISTKPFEGKYLPDGKHALFTGKEEDNVVVKPSSWQKRILEKSRLKIASVQVGSSQDGYPASNI
;
A
#
# COMPACT_ATOMS: atom_id res chain seq x y z
N GLU A 1 26.87 -26.05 7.53
CA GLU A 1 26.02 -26.72 6.55
C GLU A 1 24.57 -26.39 6.88
N TYR A 2 23.75 -26.07 5.86
CA TYR A 2 22.36 -25.73 6.07
C TYR A 2 21.53 -27.00 6.22
N GLU A 3 20.70 -27.03 7.28
CA GLU A 3 19.74 -28.13 7.51
C GLU A 3 18.32 -27.55 7.64
N ALA A 4 17.37 -28.15 6.93
CA ALA A 4 15.97 -27.83 7.06
C ALA A 4 15.43 -28.30 8.41
N GLY A 5 14.67 -27.48 9.10
CA GLY A 5 14.16 -27.86 10.43
C GLY A 5 13.23 -26.80 11.02
N THR A 6 12.90 -26.98 12.29
CA THR A 6 12.08 -26.08 13.08
C THR A 6 12.85 -25.48 14.24
N LEU A 7 12.88 -24.16 14.33
CA LEU A 7 13.36 -23.44 15.48
C LEU A 7 12.17 -23.17 16.42
N LYS A 8 12.30 -23.62 17.68
CA LYS A 8 11.27 -23.44 18.71
C LYS A 8 11.80 -22.54 19.81
N ALA A 9 11.05 -21.51 20.16
CA ALA A 9 11.30 -20.66 21.32
C ALA A 9 10.17 -20.84 22.35
N GLU A 10 10.53 -21.01 23.62
CA GLU A 10 9.59 -21.15 24.73
C GLU A 10 9.86 -20.09 25.77
N ALA A 11 8.83 -19.39 26.23
CA ALA A 11 8.88 -18.52 27.39
C ALA A 11 8.42 -19.29 28.61
N LEU A 12 9.22 -19.21 29.69
CA LEU A 12 8.92 -19.90 30.95
C LEU A 12 8.71 -18.88 32.08
N VAL A 13 7.70 -19.12 32.90
CA VAL A 13 7.46 -18.40 34.14
C VAL A 13 7.31 -19.45 35.28
N GLY A 14 8.16 -19.35 36.28
CA GLY A 14 8.18 -20.33 37.36
C GLY A 14 8.39 -21.79 36.92
N GLY A 15 9.18 -22.00 35.87
CA GLY A 15 9.45 -23.32 35.28
C GLY A 15 8.33 -23.88 34.38
N LYS A 16 7.24 -23.14 34.16
CA LYS A 16 6.15 -23.53 33.27
C LYS A 16 6.21 -22.75 31.97
N VAL A 17 6.01 -23.43 30.83
CA VAL A 17 5.92 -22.83 29.53
C VAL A 17 4.62 -22.00 29.45
N VAL A 18 4.72 -20.69 29.19
CA VAL A 18 3.59 -19.77 29.10
C VAL A 18 3.34 -19.28 27.66
N ALA A 19 4.36 -19.38 26.80
CA ALA A 19 4.22 -19.09 25.37
C ALA A 19 5.23 -19.90 24.57
N THR A 20 4.86 -20.22 23.33
CA THR A 20 5.72 -20.94 22.38
C THR A 20 5.63 -20.24 21.02
N HIS A 21 6.78 -20.07 20.37
CA HIS A 21 6.85 -19.61 18.98
C HIS A 21 7.71 -20.56 18.16
N ASN A 22 7.23 -20.97 17.00
CA ASN A 22 7.93 -21.88 16.10
C ASN A 22 8.15 -21.21 14.75
N VAL A 23 9.35 -21.37 14.19
CA VAL A 23 9.68 -20.98 12.82
C VAL A 23 10.28 -22.19 12.14
N SER A 24 9.65 -22.62 11.04
CA SER A 24 10.11 -23.78 10.27
C SER A 24 10.66 -23.34 8.93
N THR A 25 11.62 -24.11 8.43
CA THR A 25 12.02 -24.01 7.04
C THR A 25 10.82 -24.28 6.14
N PRO A 26 10.51 -23.38 5.19
CA PRO A 26 9.39 -23.61 4.28
C PRO A 26 9.64 -24.83 3.38
N GLU A 27 8.57 -25.52 3.08
CA GLU A 27 8.54 -26.56 2.07
C GLU A 27 8.38 -25.95 0.66
N GLN A 28 8.02 -26.76 -0.32
CA GLN A 28 7.74 -26.30 -1.68
C GLN A 28 6.53 -25.35 -1.69
N ALA A 29 6.56 -24.33 -2.56
CA ALA A 29 5.47 -23.41 -2.76
C ALA A 29 4.18 -24.15 -3.18
N ASP A 30 3.04 -23.80 -2.56
CA ASP A 30 1.75 -24.46 -2.71
C ASP A 30 0.64 -23.48 -3.05
N ARG A 31 0.64 -22.32 -2.38
CA ARG A 31 -0.46 -21.36 -2.48
C ARG A 31 -0.06 -19.90 -2.34
N LEU A 32 -0.96 -19.04 -2.79
CA LEU A 32 -0.91 -17.62 -2.55
C LEU A 32 -1.80 -17.25 -1.36
N VAL A 33 -1.30 -16.32 -0.54
CA VAL A 33 -2.07 -15.68 0.54
C VAL A 33 -2.15 -14.20 0.23
N VAL A 34 -3.37 -13.65 0.14
CA VAL A 34 -3.62 -12.21 -0.04
C VAL A 34 -3.98 -11.60 1.31
N ASP A 35 -3.35 -10.49 1.65
CA ASP A 35 -3.48 -9.83 2.94
C ASP A 35 -3.69 -8.31 2.74
N ILE A 36 -4.87 -7.83 3.09
CA ILE A 36 -5.23 -6.40 2.98
C ILE A 36 -4.90 -5.72 4.31
N LYS A 37 -4.00 -4.74 4.28
CA LYS A 37 -3.54 -4.02 5.47
C LYS A 37 -4.19 -2.64 5.57
N THR A 38 -5.11 -2.50 6.50
CA THR A 38 -5.76 -1.22 6.82
C THR A 38 -5.65 -0.84 8.29
N ASP A 39 -5.00 -1.68 9.10
CA ASP A 39 -4.83 -1.48 10.56
C ASP A 39 -6.15 -1.14 11.27
N GLY A 40 -7.24 -1.77 10.82
CA GLY A 40 -8.60 -1.56 11.35
C GLY A 40 -9.31 -0.32 10.81
N ILE A 41 -8.68 0.46 9.94
CA ILE A 41 -9.32 1.59 9.28
C ILE A 41 -10.19 1.09 8.13
N VAL A 42 -11.45 1.52 8.10
CA VAL A 42 -12.34 1.23 6.97
C VAL A 42 -12.13 2.28 5.88
N PRO A 43 -11.72 1.90 4.67
CA PRO A 43 -11.48 2.84 3.59
C PRO A 43 -12.75 3.59 3.19
N ILE A 44 -12.59 4.81 2.72
CA ILE A 44 -13.67 5.68 2.28
C ILE A 44 -13.74 5.68 0.75
N ALA A 45 -14.95 5.61 0.21
CA ALA A 45 -15.20 5.63 -1.23
C ALA A 45 -15.18 7.07 -1.77
N ASP A 46 -14.02 7.74 -1.66
CA ASP A 46 -13.81 9.11 -2.15
C ASP A 46 -13.07 9.16 -3.51
N GLY A 47 -12.63 8.01 -4.00
CA GLY A 47 -11.84 7.90 -5.21
C GLY A 47 -10.35 8.16 -5.00
N SER A 48 -9.88 8.30 -3.76
CA SER A 48 -8.51 8.68 -3.40
C SER A 48 -7.86 7.72 -2.41
N ASP A 49 -8.63 7.07 -1.54
CA ASP A 49 -8.09 6.16 -0.54
C ASP A 49 -7.33 5.01 -1.19
N MET A 50 -6.09 4.83 -0.72
CA MET A 50 -5.16 3.82 -1.20
C MET A 50 -5.04 2.69 -0.20
N ILE A 51 -5.36 1.49 -0.63
CA ILE A 51 -5.37 0.28 0.18
C ILE A 51 -4.16 -0.56 -0.17
N PRO A 52 -3.18 -0.76 0.74
CA PRO A 52 -2.06 -1.67 0.50
C PRO A 52 -2.53 -3.12 0.60
N VAL A 53 -2.21 -3.88 -0.42
CA VAL A 53 -2.52 -5.30 -0.53
C VAL A 53 -1.23 -6.08 -0.73
N TYR A 54 -0.92 -6.95 0.21
CA TYR A 54 0.23 -7.84 0.15
C TYR A 54 -0.20 -9.22 -0.34
N PHE A 55 0.66 -9.87 -1.08
CA PHE A 55 0.51 -11.26 -1.44
C PHE A 55 1.80 -12.03 -1.15
N LYS A 56 1.65 -13.24 -0.67
CA LYS A 56 2.73 -14.10 -0.20
C LYS A 56 2.66 -15.45 -0.87
N VAL A 57 3.79 -15.96 -1.26
CA VAL A 57 3.93 -17.35 -1.69
C VAL A 57 4.19 -18.20 -0.46
N CYS A 58 3.28 -19.12 -0.15
CA CYS A 58 3.36 -19.96 1.02
C CYS A 58 3.39 -21.44 0.64
N ASP A 59 3.98 -22.24 1.52
CA ASP A 59 3.87 -23.69 1.46
C ASP A 59 2.50 -24.17 1.98
N LYS A 60 2.28 -25.48 1.97
CA LYS A 60 1.04 -26.10 2.48
C LYS A 60 0.77 -25.83 3.96
N ASN A 61 1.82 -25.56 4.75
CA ASN A 61 1.74 -25.25 6.18
C ASN A 61 1.51 -23.76 6.45
N GLY A 62 1.57 -22.90 5.40
CA GLY A 62 1.42 -21.46 5.49
C GLY A 62 2.74 -20.72 5.77
N SER A 63 3.87 -21.40 5.74
CA SER A 63 5.19 -20.78 5.87
C SER A 63 5.56 -20.05 4.59
N LEU A 64 6.15 -18.86 4.74
CA LEU A 64 6.59 -18.04 3.60
C LEU A 64 7.76 -18.69 2.87
N VAL A 65 7.64 -18.84 1.55
CA VAL A 65 8.68 -19.43 0.68
C VAL A 65 9.57 -18.30 0.14
N TYR A 66 10.64 -17.99 0.88
CA TYR A 66 11.51 -16.82 0.62
C TYR A 66 12.29 -16.87 -0.69
N ASN A 67 12.55 -18.06 -1.22
CA ASN A 67 13.27 -18.23 -2.48
C ASN A 67 12.35 -18.27 -3.71
N SER A 68 11.07 -17.99 -3.53
CA SER A 68 10.12 -17.88 -4.64
C SER A 68 10.39 -16.62 -5.46
N GLY A 69 10.45 -16.79 -6.79
CA GLY A 69 10.53 -15.72 -7.78
C GLY A 69 9.34 -15.75 -8.74
N GLN A 70 8.21 -16.24 -8.29
CA GLN A 70 6.97 -16.38 -9.06
C GLN A 70 6.50 -15.06 -9.63
N GLU A 71 5.90 -15.11 -10.81
CA GLU A 71 5.10 -14.04 -11.38
C GLU A 71 3.64 -14.22 -10.97
N ILE A 72 3.07 -13.17 -10.38
CA ILE A 72 1.74 -13.20 -9.81
C ILE A 72 0.84 -12.23 -10.56
N TRP A 73 -0.27 -12.72 -11.06
CA TRP A 73 -1.33 -11.94 -11.66
C TRP A 73 -2.31 -11.48 -10.59
N ILE A 74 -2.60 -10.19 -10.56
CA ILE A 74 -3.52 -9.57 -9.61
C ILE A 74 -4.78 -9.15 -10.37
N GLN A 75 -5.93 -9.55 -9.87
CA GLN A 75 -7.23 -9.14 -10.36
C GLN A 75 -7.98 -8.42 -9.24
N VAL A 76 -8.48 -7.22 -9.54
CA VAL A 76 -9.32 -6.43 -8.64
C VAL A 76 -10.72 -6.37 -9.24
N SER A 77 -11.73 -6.63 -8.42
CA SER A 77 -13.13 -6.54 -8.81
C SER A 77 -13.95 -5.77 -7.76
N GLY A 78 -15.13 -5.28 -8.16
CA GLY A 78 -15.97 -4.44 -7.31
C GLY A 78 -15.54 -2.96 -7.34
N GLU A 79 -15.62 -2.27 -6.21
CA GLU A 79 -15.45 -0.82 -6.11
C GLU A 79 -14.00 -0.40 -5.83
N GLY A 80 -13.05 -1.06 -6.47
CA GLY A 80 -11.62 -0.79 -6.40
C GLY A 80 -10.94 -0.82 -7.76
N VAL A 81 -9.83 -0.10 -7.88
CA VAL A 81 -9.00 -0.04 -9.09
C VAL A 81 -7.55 -0.34 -8.72
N LEU A 82 -6.93 -1.28 -9.42
CA LEU A 82 -5.50 -1.56 -9.28
C LEU A 82 -4.70 -0.32 -9.70
N VAL A 83 -3.79 0.12 -8.83
CA VAL A 83 -2.93 1.27 -9.10
C VAL A 83 -1.56 0.80 -9.51
N GLY A 84 -1.07 1.36 -10.60
CA GLY A 84 0.25 1.11 -11.16
C GLY A 84 0.28 1.54 -12.62
N ASP A 85 1.48 1.67 -13.15
CA ASP A 85 1.70 1.92 -14.57
C ASP A 85 2.53 0.79 -15.20
N THR A 86 2.58 0.76 -16.50
CA THR A 86 3.31 -0.24 -17.28
C THR A 86 4.84 -0.04 -17.25
N ILE A 87 5.32 1.05 -16.67
CA ILE A 87 6.72 1.46 -16.67
C ILE A 87 7.34 1.27 -15.28
N SER A 88 6.55 1.46 -14.23
CA SER A 88 6.95 1.31 -12.84
C SER A 88 6.88 -0.16 -12.39
N ARG A 89 7.81 -0.58 -11.53
CA ARG A 89 7.76 -1.91 -10.91
C ARG A 89 6.64 -2.06 -9.88
N ILE A 90 6.04 -0.97 -9.45
CA ILE A 90 4.92 -0.95 -8.51
C ILE A 90 3.62 -1.04 -9.30
N GLY A 91 2.81 -2.05 -9.02
CA GLY A 91 1.53 -2.26 -9.68
C GLY A 91 1.59 -2.80 -11.10
N ILE A 92 2.75 -3.24 -11.58
CA ILE A 92 2.86 -4.03 -12.81
C ILE A 92 2.08 -5.34 -12.64
N ASN A 93 1.38 -5.74 -13.67
CA ASN A 93 0.65 -6.99 -13.69
C ASN A 93 1.04 -7.82 -14.94
N PRO A 94 1.71 -8.96 -14.79
CA PRO A 94 2.04 -9.67 -13.54
C PRO A 94 3.15 -8.99 -12.74
N GLN A 95 3.15 -9.17 -11.44
CA GLN A 95 4.19 -8.72 -10.55
C GLN A 95 5.07 -9.89 -10.11
N LYS A 96 6.38 -9.72 -10.20
CA LYS A 96 7.34 -10.67 -9.66
C LYS A 96 7.51 -10.45 -8.16
N VAL A 97 7.42 -11.54 -7.38
CA VAL A 97 7.67 -11.47 -5.93
C VAL A 97 9.17 -11.40 -5.64
N GLU A 98 9.51 -10.71 -4.56
CA GLU A 98 10.85 -10.66 -3.99
C GLU A 98 10.82 -11.22 -2.58
N GLY A 99 11.66 -12.21 -2.27
CA GLY A 99 11.60 -12.90 -0.99
C GLY A 99 10.26 -13.58 -0.71
N GLY A 100 9.56 -14.04 -1.75
CA GLY A 100 8.23 -14.65 -1.64
C GLY A 100 7.09 -13.68 -1.35
N VAL A 101 7.34 -12.36 -1.34
CA VAL A 101 6.34 -11.32 -1.05
C VAL A 101 6.26 -10.33 -2.21
N GLY A 102 5.08 -9.87 -2.49
CA GLY A 102 4.81 -8.73 -3.36
C GLY A 102 3.72 -7.86 -2.78
N PHE A 103 3.53 -6.66 -3.33
CA PHE A 103 2.45 -5.79 -2.91
C PHE A 103 1.98 -4.89 -4.06
N VAL A 104 0.73 -4.48 -3.96
CA VAL A 104 0.10 -3.50 -4.85
C VAL A 104 -0.74 -2.53 -4.04
N PHE A 105 -1.08 -1.41 -4.66
CA PHE A 105 -2.11 -0.53 -4.14
C PHE A 105 -3.42 -0.71 -4.91
N VAL A 106 -4.52 -0.72 -4.16
CA VAL A 106 -5.87 -0.65 -4.71
C VAL A 106 -6.47 0.68 -4.28
N ARG A 107 -6.90 1.48 -5.25
CA ARG A 107 -7.56 2.75 -5.00
C ARG A 107 -9.06 2.53 -4.97
N THR A 108 -9.76 3.14 -4.00
CA THR A 108 -11.22 3.12 -3.95
C THR A 108 -11.85 3.86 -5.13
N THR A 109 -13.06 3.46 -5.53
CA THR A 109 -13.90 4.26 -6.41
C THR A 109 -14.69 5.31 -5.62
N LYS A 110 -15.46 6.15 -6.30
CA LYS A 110 -16.39 7.09 -5.64
C LYS A 110 -17.68 6.42 -5.15
N LYS A 111 -17.84 5.13 -5.35
CA LYS A 111 -19.00 4.35 -4.94
C LYS A 111 -18.60 3.40 -3.81
N ALA A 112 -19.30 3.47 -2.70
CA ALA A 112 -19.09 2.55 -1.59
C ALA A 112 -19.54 1.15 -1.97
N GLY A 113 -18.76 0.16 -1.57
CA GLY A 113 -19.04 -1.24 -1.88
C GLY A 113 -17.91 -2.16 -1.48
N LYS A 114 -18.03 -3.41 -1.93
CA LYS A 114 -17.03 -4.44 -1.74
C LYS A 114 -15.94 -4.33 -2.80
N ILE A 115 -14.71 -4.55 -2.38
CA ILE A 115 -13.53 -4.74 -3.22
C ILE A 115 -13.02 -6.14 -2.97
N THR A 116 -12.85 -6.92 -4.01
CA THR A 116 -12.25 -8.26 -3.96
C THR A 116 -10.93 -8.23 -4.73
N VAL A 117 -9.87 -8.70 -4.09
CA VAL A 117 -8.54 -8.81 -4.69
C VAL A 117 -8.17 -10.28 -4.77
N ARG A 118 -7.88 -10.76 -5.96
CA ARG A 118 -7.47 -12.14 -6.24
C ARG A 118 -6.07 -12.16 -6.84
N ALA A 119 -5.24 -13.06 -6.32
CA ALA A 119 -3.90 -13.32 -6.83
C ALA A 119 -3.83 -14.74 -7.42
N THR A 120 -3.22 -14.88 -8.59
CA THR A 120 -3.00 -16.17 -9.27
C THR A 120 -1.56 -16.28 -9.76
N ALA A 121 -1.01 -17.49 -9.74
CA ALA A 121 0.29 -17.81 -10.30
C ALA A 121 0.28 -19.23 -10.83
N GLU A 122 1.18 -19.53 -11.77
CA GLU A 122 1.29 -20.87 -12.33
C GLU A 122 1.72 -21.89 -11.26
N GLY A 123 1.00 -23.01 -11.22
CA GLY A 123 1.31 -24.13 -10.30
C GLY A 123 0.97 -23.86 -8.82
N LEU A 124 0.34 -22.75 -8.49
CA LEU A 124 -0.07 -22.41 -7.12
C LEU A 124 -1.58 -22.26 -6.99
N SER A 125 -2.12 -22.65 -5.83
CA SER A 125 -3.49 -22.32 -5.46
C SER A 125 -3.66 -20.81 -5.30
N SER A 126 -4.74 -20.25 -5.87
CA SER A 126 -5.00 -18.81 -5.83
C SER A 126 -5.34 -18.33 -4.42
N GLY A 127 -4.94 -17.11 -4.09
CA GLY A 127 -5.35 -16.39 -2.90
C GLY A 127 -6.39 -15.31 -3.22
N GLU A 128 -7.27 -15.00 -2.26
CA GLU A 128 -8.28 -13.96 -2.38
C GLU A 128 -8.50 -13.27 -1.04
N ALA A 129 -8.76 -11.96 -1.06
CA ALA A 129 -9.17 -11.20 0.11
C ALA A 129 -10.19 -10.14 -0.28
N GLU A 130 -11.04 -9.77 0.67
CA GLU A 130 -12.13 -8.82 0.48
C GLU A 130 -12.08 -7.71 1.52
N ILE A 131 -12.50 -6.51 1.13
CA ILE A 131 -12.72 -5.39 2.02
C ILE A 131 -13.92 -4.58 1.54
N SER A 132 -14.63 -3.96 2.47
CA SER A 132 -15.74 -3.04 2.17
C SER A 132 -15.34 -1.61 2.45
N THR A 133 -15.82 -0.67 1.64
CA THR A 133 -15.60 0.76 1.80
C THR A 133 -16.83 1.44 2.39
N LYS A 134 -16.62 2.57 3.09
CA LYS A 134 -17.69 3.45 3.57
C LYS A 134 -18.01 4.52 2.53
N PRO A 135 -19.25 5.01 2.48
CA PRO A 135 -19.60 6.17 1.65
C PRO A 135 -18.77 7.40 2.05
N PHE A 136 -18.43 8.22 1.06
CA PHE A 136 -17.86 9.53 1.29
C PHE A 136 -18.98 10.53 1.59
N GLU A 137 -18.93 11.18 2.76
CA GLU A 137 -19.95 12.15 3.21
C GLU A 137 -19.62 13.61 2.82
N GLY A 138 -18.47 13.81 2.15
CA GLY A 138 -18.01 15.13 1.72
C GLY A 138 -18.56 15.56 0.36
N LYS A 139 -18.07 16.70 -0.11
CA LYS A 139 -18.34 17.19 -1.47
C LYS A 139 -17.16 16.91 -2.35
N TYR A 140 -17.38 16.26 -3.49
CA TYR A 140 -16.37 16.15 -4.54
C TYR A 140 -16.09 17.50 -5.18
N LEU A 141 -14.83 17.74 -5.48
CA LEU A 141 -14.50 18.85 -6.37
C LEU A 141 -15.10 18.59 -7.75
N PRO A 142 -15.57 19.62 -8.47
CA PRO A 142 -16.11 19.46 -9.82
C PRO A 142 -15.08 18.75 -10.73
N ASP A 143 -15.52 17.69 -11.40
CA ASP A 143 -14.66 16.99 -12.36
C ASP A 143 -14.17 17.97 -13.44
N GLY A 144 -12.89 17.95 -13.73
CA GLY A 144 -12.27 18.68 -14.84
C GLY A 144 -11.76 20.08 -14.54
N LYS A 145 -11.92 20.58 -13.34
CA LYS A 145 -11.18 21.77 -12.88
C LYS A 145 -10.11 21.37 -11.87
N HIS A 146 -9.16 20.54 -12.27
CA HIS A 146 -7.84 20.72 -11.73
C HIS A 146 -7.51 22.19 -12.06
N ALA A 147 -7.25 23.01 -11.04
CA ALA A 147 -6.54 24.24 -11.27
C ALA A 147 -5.19 23.82 -11.85
N LEU A 148 -5.13 23.65 -13.18
CA LEU A 148 -3.88 23.65 -13.89
C LEU A 148 -3.27 24.97 -13.47
N PHE A 149 -2.14 24.90 -12.83
CA PHE A 149 -1.35 26.08 -12.49
C PHE A 149 -1.00 26.75 -13.81
N THR A 150 -1.85 27.67 -14.24
CA THR A 150 -1.70 28.31 -15.56
C THR A 150 -0.65 29.39 -15.53
N GLY A 151 0.02 29.58 -14.36
CA GLY A 151 1.02 30.60 -14.16
C GLY A 151 0.48 32.04 -14.20
N LYS A 152 -0.84 32.22 -14.18
CA LYS A 152 -1.45 33.56 -14.06
C LYS A 152 -1.56 33.95 -12.58
N GLU A 153 -1.28 35.22 -12.29
CA GLU A 153 -1.36 35.76 -10.92
C GLU A 153 -2.71 35.56 -10.23
N GLU A 154 -3.78 35.40 -11.03
CA GLU A 154 -5.14 35.12 -10.56
C GLU A 154 -5.33 33.73 -9.96
N ASP A 155 -4.40 32.81 -10.21
CA ASP A 155 -4.42 31.43 -9.72
C ASP A 155 -3.70 31.27 -8.35
N ASN A 156 -3.31 32.37 -7.72
CA ASN A 156 -2.76 32.35 -6.36
C ASN A 156 -3.87 31.97 -5.37
N VAL A 157 -4.22 30.70 -5.36
CA VAL A 157 -4.99 30.11 -4.27
C VAL A 157 -4.11 30.16 -3.03
N VAL A 158 -4.33 31.14 -2.19
CA VAL A 158 -3.75 31.16 -0.84
C VAL A 158 -4.30 29.97 -0.10
N VAL A 159 -3.60 28.84 -0.17
CA VAL A 159 -3.92 27.65 0.61
C VAL A 159 -3.73 28.04 2.08
N LYS A 160 -4.82 28.33 2.77
CA LYS A 160 -4.74 28.59 4.22
C LYS A 160 -4.25 27.31 4.89
N PRO A 161 -3.13 27.36 5.60
CA PRO A 161 -2.58 26.17 6.25
C PRO A 161 -3.64 25.57 7.18
N SER A 162 -3.73 24.25 7.19
CA SER A 162 -4.60 23.52 8.12
C SER A 162 -4.26 23.87 9.58
N SER A 163 -5.17 23.62 10.50
CA SER A 163 -4.94 23.84 11.93
C SER A 163 -3.70 23.09 12.45
N TRP A 164 -3.36 21.97 11.83
CA TRP A 164 -2.17 21.19 12.14
C TRP A 164 -0.89 21.85 11.61
N GLN A 165 -0.90 22.34 10.38
CA GLN A 165 0.22 23.07 9.79
C GLN A 165 0.49 24.39 10.54
N LYS A 166 -0.56 25.10 10.97
CA LYS A 166 -0.44 26.27 11.83
C LYS A 166 0.28 25.96 13.14
N ARG A 167 -0.09 24.83 13.81
CA ARG A 167 0.55 24.41 15.06
C ARG A 167 2.03 24.05 14.88
N ILE A 168 2.41 23.48 13.75
CA ILE A 168 3.82 23.21 13.46
C ILE A 168 4.57 24.51 13.22
N LEU A 169 4.02 25.43 12.43
CA LEU A 169 4.63 26.74 12.16
C LEU A 169 4.77 27.58 13.42
N GLU A 170 3.80 27.54 14.31
CA GLU A 170 3.84 28.25 15.60
C GLU A 170 4.89 27.64 16.57
N LYS A 171 5.09 26.34 16.53
CA LYS A 171 6.08 25.65 17.36
C LYS A 171 7.50 25.70 16.78
N SER A 172 7.64 25.87 15.45
CA SER A 172 8.96 26.01 14.83
C SER A 172 9.51 27.40 15.08
N ARG A 173 10.72 27.49 15.65
CA ARG A 173 11.46 28.77 15.79
C ARG A 173 11.99 29.30 14.46
N LEU A 174 11.76 28.59 13.36
CA LEU A 174 12.17 28.97 12.02
C LEU A 174 11.08 29.85 11.40
N LYS A 175 11.39 31.10 11.17
CA LYS A 175 10.55 32.00 10.36
C LYS A 175 10.93 31.79 8.90
N ILE A 176 10.05 31.13 8.14
CA ILE A 176 10.17 31.08 6.69
C ILE A 176 9.78 32.46 6.15
N ALA A 177 10.76 33.23 5.68
CA ALA A 177 10.54 34.57 5.16
C ALA A 177 9.90 34.55 3.76
N SER A 178 10.27 33.58 2.92
CA SER A 178 9.68 33.38 1.59
C SER A 178 10.00 31.99 1.08
N VAL A 179 9.13 31.45 0.27
CA VAL A 179 9.36 30.23 -0.53
C VAL A 179 9.22 30.63 -2.00
N GLN A 180 10.31 30.51 -2.76
CA GLN A 180 10.26 30.66 -4.22
C GLN A 180 10.29 29.28 -4.86
N VAL A 181 9.30 28.98 -5.67
CA VAL A 181 9.29 27.79 -6.51
C VAL A 181 9.69 28.20 -7.92
N GLY A 182 10.88 27.75 -8.34
CA GLY A 182 11.38 27.96 -9.70
C GLY A 182 11.28 26.66 -10.51
N SER A 183 11.06 26.77 -11.82
CA SER A 183 11.20 25.62 -12.73
C SER A 183 12.64 25.53 -13.22
N SER A 184 13.23 24.33 -13.18
CA SER A 184 14.49 24.06 -13.87
C SER A 184 14.25 23.84 -15.37
N GLN A 185 15.27 24.00 -16.19
CA GLN A 185 15.19 23.73 -17.65
C GLN A 185 14.85 22.29 -17.97
N ASP A 186 14.99 21.37 -17.01
CA ASP A 186 14.69 19.94 -17.16
C ASP A 186 13.29 19.53 -16.67
N GLY A 187 12.39 20.50 -16.42
CA GLY A 187 11.01 20.23 -16.04
C GLY A 187 10.80 19.81 -14.58
N TYR A 188 11.83 19.80 -13.76
CA TYR A 188 11.69 19.57 -12.32
C TYR A 188 11.52 20.91 -11.57
N PRO A 189 10.55 21.04 -10.67
CA PRO A 189 10.44 22.21 -9.83
C PRO A 189 11.66 22.29 -8.90
N ALA A 190 12.40 23.36 -8.97
CA ALA A 190 13.46 23.65 -8.00
C ALA A 190 12.82 24.27 -6.77
N SER A 191 12.81 23.57 -5.65
CA SER A 191 12.47 24.13 -4.35
C SER A 191 13.76 24.64 -3.70
N ASN A 192 13.91 25.95 -3.57
CA ASN A 192 14.91 26.51 -2.68
C ASN A 192 14.25 26.74 -1.32
N ILE A 193 14.72 25.99 -0.33
CA ILE A 193 14.40 26.23 1.08
C ILE A 193 15.41 27.21 1.65
#